data_7d45f6cafacf4e38469f09e3a9aed835
#
_entry.id   7d45f6cafacf4e38469f09e3a9aed835
#
_cell.length_a   1.000
_cell.length_b   1.000
_cell.length_c   1.000
_cell.angle_alpha   90.00
_cell.angle_beta   90.00
_cell.angle_gamma   90.00
#
_symmetry.space_group_name_H-M   'P 1'
#
loop_
_entity.id
_entity.type
_entity.pdbx_description
1 polymer ?
#
loop_
_entity_poly.entity_id
_entity_poly.type
_entity_poly.pdbx_seq_one_letter_code
_entity_poly.pdbx_strand_id
1 'polypeptide(L)'
;MNENMNGLTHFDEQGNARMVDVGEKAETDRIAVAHGFITVNHEVFEAISLGTAKKGDVLGVARVAGIMGAKRTSELIPLCHGLMLTKCAVDFVLHEERLSVEAVCTVKTQGKTGVEMEALTGVNIALLTIYDMCKAMDRGMMIRDICLLKKDGGKSGLYEKDSGGRGSGI
;
A
#
# COMPACT_ATOMS: atom_id res chain seq x y z
N MET A 1 -3.23 -2.56 40.07
CA MET A 1 -2.56 -1.41 39.42
C MET A 1 -2.66 -1.64 37.92
N ASN A 2 -3.69 -1.05 37.31
CA ASN A 2 -3.89 -1.16 35.86
C ASN A 2 -3.14 0.00 35.21
N GLU A 3 -1.92 -0.26 34.79
CA GLU A 3 -1.23 0.66 33.89
C GLU A 3 -1.89 0.58 32.52
N ASN A 4 -2.43 1.71 32.11
CA ASN A 4 -3.08 2.01 30.86
C ASN A 4 -2.45 1.28 29.66
N MET A 5 -3.17 0.32 29.09
CA MET A 5 -3.01 -0.10 27.71
C MET A 5 -3.59 0.98 26.77
N ASN A 6 -3.20 2.23 26.98
CA ASN A 6 -3.61 3.37 26.18
C ASN A 6 -2.93 3.37 24.82
N GLY A 7 -3.49 2.62 23.87
CA GLY A 7 -3.01 2.60 22.49
C GLY A 7 -3.54 1.45 21.62
N LEU A 8 -3.97 0.35 22.21
CA LEU A 8 -4.46 -0.81 21.43
C LEU A 8 -5.99 -0.81 21.40
N THR A 9 -6.56 -0.17 20.38
CA THR A 9 -8.02 -0.04 20.20
C THR A 9 -8.69 -1.31 19.69
N HIS A 10 -7.92 -2.31 19.27
CA HIS A 10 -8.41 -3.56 18.69
C HIS A 10 -8.53 -4.72 19.71
N PHE A 11 -8.45 -4.42 21.01
CA PHE A 11 -8.65 -5.41 22.06
C PHE A 11 -9.67 -4.91 23.07
N ASP A 12 -10.48 -5.84 23.60
CA ASP A 12 -11.38 -5.57 24.73
C ASP A 12 -10.63 -5.64 26.08
N GLU A 13 -11.36 -5.38 27.16
CA GLU A 13 -10.80 -5.43 28.53
C GLU A 13 -10.33 -6.82 28.95
N GLN A 14 -10.79 -7.87 28.27
CA GLN A 14 -10.41 -9.26 28.49
C GLN A 14 -9.26 -9.70 27.57
N GLY A 15 -8.76 -8.82 26.67
CA GLY A 15 -7.68 -9.12 25.75
C GLY A 15 -8.12 -9.83 24.47
N ASN A 16 -9.42 -9.89 24.16
CA ASN A 16 -9.89 -10.46 22.91
C ASN A 16 -9.82 -9.43 21.78
N ALA A 17 -9.41 -9.89 20.59
CA ALA A 17 -9.38 -9.05 19.42
C ALA A 17 -10.80 -8.64 18.99
N ARG A 18 -11.00 -7.35 18.71
CA ARG A 18 -12.26 -6.80 18.19
C ARG A 18 -12.03 -5.72 17.15
N MET A 19 -12.93 -5.62 16.21
CA MET A 19 -12.97 -4.48 15.29
C MET A 19 -13.44 -3.22 16.04
N VAL A 20 -12.77 -2.08 15.79
CA VAL A 20 -13.12 -0.80 16.43
C VAL A 20 -14.50 -0.34 15.98
N ASP A 21 -15.37 0.03 16.92
CA ASP A 21 -16.64 0.67 16.58
C ASP A 21 -16.41 2.10 16.08
N VAL A 22 -16.89 2.36 14.88
CA VAL A 22 -16.84 3.67 14.24
C VAL A 22 -18.24 4.26 14.01
N GLY A 23 -19.27 3.65 14.57
CA GLY A 23 -20.69 4.01 14.36
C GLY A 23 -21.00 5.48 14.61
N GLU A 24 -20.46 6.04 15.68
CA GLU A 24 -20.71 7.43 16.09
C GLU A 24 -19.80 8.46 15.39
N LYS A 25 -18.79 8.03 14.60
CA LYS A 25 -17.92 8.96 13.90
C LYS A 25 -18.64 9.59 12.71
N ALA A 26 -18.41 10.88 12.49
CA ALA A 26 -18.88 11.56 11.30
C ALA A 26 -18.20 11.01 10.03
N GLU A 27 -18.94 10.94 8.95
CA GLU A 27 -18.36 10.68 7.64
C GLU A 27 -17.58 11.91 7.16
N THR A 28 -16.37 11.71 6.73
CA THR A 28 -15.50 12.76 6.17
C THR A 28 -14.76 12.22 4.95
N ASP A 29 -14.30 13.13 4.10
CA ASP A 29 -13.41 12.76 3.02
C ASP A 29 -12.09 12.25 3.59
N ARG A 30 -11.63 11.14 3.06
CA ARG A 30 -10.39 10.46 3.43
C ARG A 30 -9.54 10.23 2.21
N ILE A 31 -8.26 10.47 2.35
CA ILE A 31 -7.25 10.13 1.34
C ILE A 31 -6.06 9.47 2.02
N ALA A 32 -5.50 8.48 1.36
CA ALA A 32 -4.20 7.92 1.71
C ALA A 32 -3.37 7.70 0.45
N VAL A 33 -2.06 7.90 0.59
CA VAL A 33 -1.05 7.63 -0.43
C VAL A 33 0.02 6.76 0.20
N ALA A 34 0.27 5.61 -0.37
CA ALA A 34 1.35 4.71 0.01
C ALA A 34 2.27 4.48 -1.19
N HIS A 35 3.52 4.13 -0.93
CA HIS A 35 4.45 3.68 -1.94
C HIS A 35 5.28 2.49 -1.48
N GLY A 36 6.02 1.91 -2.41
CA GLY A 36 7.01 0.87 -2.19
C GLY A 36 7.77 0.58 -3.47
N PHE A 37 8.86 -0.16 -3.36
CA PHE A 37 9.77 -0.43 -4.47
C PHE A 37 9.96 -1.93 -4.68
N ILE A 38 10.20 -2.31 -5.93
CA ILE A 38 10.79 -3.59 -6.27
C ILE A 38 12.10 -3.34 -7.02
N THR A 39 13.20 -3.85 -6.47
CA THR A 39 14.51 -3.85 -7.14
C THR A 39 14.61 -5.10 -7.99
N VAL A 40 15.08 -4.95 -9.19
CA VAL A 40 15.15 -5.99 -10.22
C VAL A 40 16.54 -6.00 -10.87
N ASN A 41 16.87 -7.05 -11.64
CA ASN A 41 18.09 -7.02 -12.46
C ASN A 41 17.90 -6.17 -13.73
N HIS A 42 18.98 -5.93 -14.46
CA HIS A 42 18.98 -5.10 -15.67
C HIS A 42 18.06 -5.66 -16.76
N GLU A 43 18.03 -6.98 -16.96
CA GLU A 43 17.20 -7.63 -17.97
C GLU A 43 15.70 -7.41 -17.73
N VAL A 44 15.26 -7.55 -16.47
CA VAL A 44 13.87 -7.29 -16.07
C VAL A 44 13.52 -5.81 -16.21
N PHE A 45 14.43 -4.92 -15.78
CA PHE A 45 14.21 -3.48 -15.86
C PHE A 45 14.03 -3.03 -17.32
N GLU A 46 14.91 -3.49 -18.20
CA GLU A 46 14.82 -3.20 -19.63
C GLU A 46 13.51 -3.76 -20.25
N ALA A 47 13.17 -5.02 -19.93
CA ALA A 47 11.95 -5.64 -20.44
C ALA A 47 10.67 -4.91 -19.99
N ILE A 48 10.63 -4.38 -18.75
CA ILE A 48 9.52 -3.56 -18.25
C ILE A 48 9.51 -2.20 -18.97
N SER A 49 10.65 -1.53 -19.07
CA SER A 49 10.78 -0.20 -19.66
C SER A 49 10.40 -0.16 -21.13
N LEU A 50 10.76 -1.22 -21.88
CA LEU A 50 10.47 -1.35 -23.31
C LEU A 50 9.14 -2.06 -23.60
N GLY A 51 8.46 -2.58 -22.58
CA GLY A 51 7.22 -3.34 -22.76
C GLY A 51 7.41 -4.68 -23.50
N THR A 52 8.61 -5.27 -23.41
CA THR A 52 8.97 -6.50 -24.14
C THR A 52 8.93 -7.77 -23.30
N ALA A 53 8.41 -7.68 -22.08
CA ALA A 53 8.30 -8.83 -21.19
C ALA A 53 7.44 -9.94 -21.83
N LYS A 54 7.91 -11.20 -21.78
CA LYS A 54 7.24 -12.36 -22.40
C LYS A 54 5.80 -12.57 -21.93
N LYS A 55 5.46 -12.17 -20.71
CA LYS A 55 4.10 -12.25 -20.15
C LYS A 55 3.21 -11.06 -20.49
N GLY A 56 3.67 -10.12 -21.33
CA GLY A 56 2.92 -8.95 -21.76
C GLY A 56 3.13 -7.73 -20.88
N ASP A 57 2.13 -6.85 -20.80
CA ASP A 57 2.19 -5.58 -20.07
C ASP A 57 2.23 -5.80 -18.55
N VAL A 58 3.46 -5.88 -18.01
CA VAL A 58 3.71 -6.12 -16.57
C VAL A 58 3.08 -5.04 -15.70
N LEU A 59 3.26 -3.77 -16.06
CA LEU A 59 2.78 -2.65 -15.25
C LEU A 59 1.26 -2.49 -15.35
N GLY A 60 0.67 -2.74 -16.51
CA GLY A 60 -0.78 -2.74 -16.68
C GLY A 60 -1.47 -3.81 -15.84
N VAL A 61 -0.94 -5.04 -15.84
CA VAL A 61 -1.46 -6.14 -15.02
C VAL A 61 -1.27 -5.83 -13.53
N ALA A 62 -0.09 -5.34 -13.12
CA ALA A 62 0.19 -4.96 -11.75
C ALA A 62 -0.72 -3.82 -11.25
N ARG A 63 -1.04 -2.85 -12.10
CA ARG A 63 -1.98 -1.76 -11.81
C ARG A 63 -3.36 -2.31 -11.46
N VAL A 64 -3.90 -3.17 -12.33
CA VAL A 64 -5.22 -3.77 -12.09
C VAL A 64 -5.21 -4.62 -10.83
N ALA A 65 -4.18 -5.43 -10.62
CA ALA A 65 -4.03 -6.26 -9.43
C ALA A 65 -3.96 -5.41 -8.13
N GLY A 66 -3.19 -4.33 -8.13
CA GLY A 66 -3.11 -3.40 -7.00
C GLY A 66 -4.45 -2.75 -6.66
N ILE A 67 -5.20 -2.30 -7.68
CA ILE A 67 -6.56 -1.77 -7.48
C ILE A 67 -7.49 -2.85 -6.91
N MET A 68 -7.42 -4.08 -7.41
CA MET A 68 -8.21 -5.19 -6.87
C MET A 68 -7.81 -5.52 -5.42
N GLY A 69 -6.51 -5.50 -5.11
CA GLY A 69 -6.01 -5.70 -3.75
C GLY A 69 -6.55 -4.65 -2.77
N ALA A 70 -6.47 -3.38 -3.14
CA ALA A 70 -7.02 -2.28 -2.33
C ALA A 70 -8.52 -2.46 -2.05
N LYS A 71 -9.30 -2.91 -3.03
CA LYS A 71 -10.75 -3.17 -2.88
C LYS A 71 -11.08 -4.37 -1.99
N ARG A 72 -10.12 -5.26 -1.74
CA ARG A 72 -10.27 -6.49 -0.94
C ARG A 72 -9.53 -6.43 0.40
N THR A 73 -9.11 -5.27 0.83
CA THR A 73 -8.33 -5.11 2.07
C THR A 73 -9.03 -5.75 3.27
N SER A 74 -10.32 -5.54 3.44
CA SER A 74 -11.09 -6.12 4.56
C SER A 74 -11.23 -7.65 4.50
N GLU A 75 -11.03 -8.27 3.35
CA GLU A 75 -10.98 -9.73 3.20
C GLU A 75 -9.60 -10.30 3.58
N LEU A 76 -8.54 -9.48 3.54
CA LEU A 76 -7.16 -9.86 3.78
C LEU A 76 -6.67 -9.51 5.18
N ILE A 77 -7.14 -8.39 5.74
CA ILE A 77 -6.72 -7.85 7.04
C ILE A 77 -7.88 -7.99 8.02
N PRO A 78 -7.78 -8.87 9.03
CA PRO A 78 -8.93 -9.34 9.81
C PRO A 78 -9.78 -8.27 10.49
N LEU A 79 -9.17 -7.19 10.98
CA LEU A 79 -9.87 -6.17 11.75
C LEU A 79 -10.11 -4.87 10.95
N CYS A 80 -9.89 -4.88 9.63
CA CYS A 80 -10.22 -3.78 8.77
C CYS A 80 -11.72 -3.72 8.44
N HIS A 81 -12.26 -2.51 8.41
CA HIS A 81 -13.63 -2.26 7.96
C HIS A 81 -13.73 -2.40 6.45
N GLY A 82 -14.84 -2.96 5.97
CA GLY A 82 -15.17 -2.90 4.54
C GLY A 82 -15.55 -1.47 4.14
N LEU A 83 -14.82 -0.90 3.18
CA LEU A 83 -15.01 0.49 2.75
C LEU A 83 -15.40 0.57 1.29
N MET A 84 -16.31 1.51 0.98
CA MET A 84 -16.62 1.88 -0.40
C MET A 84 -15.64 2.94 -0.88
N LEU A 85 -14.71 2.55 -1.76
CA LEU A 85 -13.71 3.45 -2.30
C LEU A 85 -14.31 4.32 -3.40
N THR A 86 -14.12 5.63 -3.31
CA THR A 86 -14.52 6.60 -4.35
C THR A 86 -13.44 6.78 -5.42
N LYS A 87 -12.17 6.49 -5.06
CA LYS A 87 -11.03 6.49 -5.98
C LYS A 87 -9.99 5.48 -5.53
N CYS A 88 -9.41 4.77 -6.48
CA CYS A 88 -8.19 3.98 -6.30
C CYS A 88 -7.36 4.10 -7.57
N ALA A 89 -6.12 4.56 -7.44
CA ALA A 89 -5.16 4.68 -8.54
C ALA A 89 -3.83 4.06 -8.11
N VAL A 90 -3.21 3.30 -9.01
CA VAL A 90 -1.87 2.76 -8.83
C VAL A 90 -1.02 3.26 -10.00
N ASP A 91 0.03 3.98 -9.70
CA ASP A 91 0.97 4.54 -10.66
C ASP A 91 2.37 4.00 -10.43
N PHE A 92 3.20 4.02 -11.47
CA PHE A 92 4.56 3.48 -11.42
C PHE A 92 5.57 4.53 -11.88
N VAL A 93 6.73 4.53 -11.21
CA VAL A 93 7.90 5.31 -11.59
C VAL A 93 9.08 4.36 -11.77
N LEU A 94 9.77 4.47 -12.88
CA LEU A 94 10.96 3.68 -13.18
C LEU A 94 12.20 4.46 -12.75
N HIS A 95 13.05 3.85 -11.91
CA HIS A 95 14.29 4.41 -11.41
C HIS A 95 15.47 3.64 -11.99
N GLU A 96 15.98 4.09 -13.12
CA GLU A 96 17.04 3.42 -13.89
C GLU A 96 18.33 3.27 -13.08
N GLU A 97 18.76 4.33 -12.39
CA GLU A 97 19.99 4.32 -11.58
C GLU A 97 19.98 3.28 -10.45
N ARG A 98 18.79 2.83 -10.04
CA ARG A 98 18.60 1.87 -8.94
C ARG A 98 18.05 0.54 -9.42
N LEU A 99 17.82 0.39 -10.71
CA LEU A 99 17.15 -0.74 -11.32
C LEU A 99 15.90 -1.12 -10.52
N SER A 100 15.02 -0.15 -10.26
CA SER A 100 13.84 -0.37 -9.43
C SER A 100 12.58 0.26 -10.02
N VAL A 101 11.44 -0.37 -9.73
CA VAL A 101 10.11 0.15 -10.02
C VAL A 101 9.48 0.59 -8.71
N GLU A 102 9.05 1.84 -8.64
CA GLU A 102 8.24 2.34 -7.54
C GLU A 102 6.76 2.20 -7.91
N ALA A 103 5.99 1.63 -7.01
CA ALA A 103 4.54 1.64 -7.07
C ALA A 103 3.99 2.67 -6.08
N VAL A 104 3.10 3.54 -6.53
CA VAL A 104 2.41 4.54 -5.71
C VAL A 104 0.91 4.28 -5.78
N CYS A 105 0.27 4.04 -4.64
CA CYS A 105 -1.17 3.82 -4.56
C CYS A 105 -1.85 4.99 -3.85
N THR A 106 -2.82 5.61 -4.52
CA THR A 106 -3.67 6.67 -3.97
C THR A 106 -5.09 6.17 -3.84
N VAL A 107 -5.63 6.22 -2.64
CA VAL A 107 -7.00 5.79 -2.34
C VAL A 107 -7.79 6.91 -1.70
N LYS A 108 -9.08 7.04 -2.07
CA LYS A 108 -10.03 7.96 -1.44
C LYS A 108 -11.33 7.24 -1.09
N THR A 109 -11.94 7.69 -0.02
CA THR A 109 -13.32 7.33 0.38
C THR A 109 -13.98 8.51 1.07
N GLN A 110 -15.29 8.47 1.16
CA GLN A 110 -16.07 9.23 2.13
C GLN A 110 -16.55 8.25 3.19
N GLY A 111 -16.08 8.41 4.43
CA GLY A 111 -16.34 7.40 5.44
C GLY A 111 -15.88 7.77 6.85
N LYS A 112 -16.12 6.84 7.77
CA LYS A 112 -15.89 7.00 9.22
C LYS A 112 -14.48 6.59 9.66
N THR A 113 -13.71 5.92 8.78
CA THR A 113 -12.33 5.50 9.03
C THR A 113 -11.42 5.83 7.84
N GLY A 114 -10.11 5.79 8.04
CA GLY A 114 -9.12 6.07 7.01
C GLY A 114 -8.97 4.92 6.01
N VAL A 115 -8.22 5.17 4.93
CA VAL A 115 -7.95 4.25 3.82
C VAL A 115 -6.47 3.91 3.69
N GLU A 116 -5.73 4.02 4.79
CA GLU A 116 -4.30 3.76 4.83
C GLU A 116 -4.00 2.29 4.46
N MET A 117 -4.79 1.36 4.99
CA MET A 117 -4.61 -0.08 4.74
C MET A 117 -4.92 -0.44 3.29
N GLU A 118 -5.91 0.19 2.68
CA GLU A 118 -6.24 0.02 1.27
C GLU A 118 -5.09 0.49 0.38
N ALA A 119 -4.48 1.64 0.69
CA ALA A 119 -3.34 2.15 -0.07
C ALA A 119 -2.11 1.22 0.07
N LEU A 120 -1.79 0.78 1.29
CA LEU A 120 -0.69 -0.15 1.55
C LEU A 120 -0.92 -1.51 0.88
N THR A 121 -2.13 -2.06 0.96
CA THR A 121 -2.47 -3.33 0.31
C THR A 121 -2.34 -3.20 -1.20
N GLY A 122 -2.80 -2.09 -1.79
CA GLY A 122 -2.68 -1.84 -3.22
C GLY A 122 -1.23 -1.86 -3.70
N VAL A 123 -0.31 -1.19 -2.97
CA VAL A 123 1.13 -1.22 -3.27
C VAL A 123 1.68 -2.63 -3.19
N ASN A 124 1.41 -3.35 -2.09
CA ASN A 124 1.91 -4.71 -1.89
C ASN A 124 1.50 -5.65 -3.02
N ILE A 125 0.22 -5.65 -3.40
CA ILE A 125 -0.29 -6.53 -4.46
C ILE A 125 0.26 -6.14 -5.82
N ALA A 126 0.44 -4.84 -6.10
CA ALA A 126 1.07 -4.39 -7.35
C ALA A 126 2.51 -4.90 -7.47
N LEU A 127 3.33 -4.72 -6.42
CA LEU A 127 4.73 -5.16 -6.41
C LEU A 127 4.86 -6.68 -6.46
N LEU A 128 4.02 -7.43 -5.74
CA LEU A 128 3.95 -8.89 -5.83
C LEU A 128 3.57 -9.37 -7.24
N THR A 129 2.74 -8.64 -7.93
CA THR A 129 2.35 -8.96 -9.31
C THR A 129 3.51 -8.75 -10.27
N ILE A 130 4.30 -7.68 -10.12
CA ILE A 130 5.55 -7.48 -10.89
C ILE A 130 6.48 -8.66 -10.63
N TYR A 131 6.67 -9.05 -9.36
CA TYR A 131 7.50 -10.21 -8.99
C TYR A 131 7.02 -11.48 -9.69
N ASP A 132 5.74 -11.81 -9.60
CA ASP A 132 5.19 -13.04 -10.22
C ASP A 132 5.39 -13.05 -11.74
N MET A 133 5.18 -11.92 -12.38
CA MET A 133 5.31 -11.83 -13.84
C MET A 133 6.78 -11.92 -14.31
N CYS A 134 7.74 -11.49 -13.50
CA CYS A 134 9.15 -11.42 -13.87
C CYS A 134 10.04 -12.51 -13.23
N LYS A 135 9.55 -13.31 -12.30
CA LYS A 135 10.34 -14.30 -11.52
C LYS A 135 11.04 -15.38 -12.36
N ALA A 136 10.64 -15.58 -13.62
CA ALA A 136 11.34 -16.48 -14.52
C ALA A 136 12.68 -15.89 -15.02
N MET A 137 12.81 -14.55 -15.02
CA MET A 137 14.01 -13.80 -15.43
C MET A 137 14.89 -13.44 -14.23
N ASP A 138 14.26 -13.13 -13.08
CA ASP A 138 14.97 -12.78 -11.85
C ASP A 138 14.20 -13.28 -10.62
N ARG A 139 14.78 -14.21 -9.86
CA ARG A 139 14.23 -14.66 -8.58
C ARG A 139 14.78 -13.87 -7.39
N GLY A 140 15.82 -13.09 -7.62
CA GLY A 140 16.47 -12.25 -6.61
C GLY A 140 15.81 -10.89 -6.40
N MET A 141 14.71 -10.59 -7.08
CA MET A 141 13.98 -9.33 -6.93
C MET A 141 13.59 -9.09 -5.47
N MET A 142 13.73 -7.84 -5.02
CA MET A 142 13.49 -7.48 -3.62
C MET A 142 12.40 -6.40 -3.54
N ILE A 143 11.30 -6.71 -2.86
CA ILE A 143 10.26 -5.75 -2.49
C ILE A 143 10.69 -5.09 -1.18
N ARG A 144 10.69 -3.75 -1.14
CA ARG A 144 11.19 -2.98 -0.01
C ARG A 144 10.54 -1.62 0.16
N ASP A 145 10.81 -0.99 1.30
CA ASP A 145 10.45 0.40 1.62
C ASP A 145 8.96 0.71 1.46
N ILE A 146 8.09 -0.28 1.71
CA ILE A 146 6.66 -0.06 1.67
C ILE A 146 6.23 0.76 2.87
N CYS A 147 5.65 1.93 2.61
CA CYS A 147 5.17 2.79 3.70
C CYS A 147 4.07 3.74 3.24
N LEU A 148 3.38 4.30 4.25
CA LEU A 148 2.45 5.40 4.06
C LEU A 148 3.22 6.70 3.87
N LEU A 149 2.93 7.43 2.78
CA LEU A 149 3.50 8.75 2.51
C LEU A 149 2.63 9.87 3.07
N LYS A 150 1.32 9.72 2.89
CA LYS A 150 0.36 10.75 3.25
C LYS A 150 -0.97 10.12 3.64
N LYS A 151 -1.62 10.71 4.63
CA LYS A 151 -3.05 10.52 4.84
C LYS A 151 -3.67 11.85 5.28
N ASP A 152 -4.93 12.06 4.93
CA ASP A 152 -5.68 13.21 5.37
C ASP A 152 -7.14 12.85 5.63
N GLY A 153 -7.77 13.65 6.48
CA GLY A 153 -9.14 13.49 6.94
C GLY A 153 -9.28 12.88 8.32
N GLY A 154 -10.46 13.13 8.94
CA GLY A 154 -10.79 12.68 10.27
C GLY A 154 -10.12 13.44 11.43
N LYS A 155 -10.28 12.91 12.64
CA LYS A 155 -9.81 13.57 13.88
C LYS A 155 -8.29 13.75 13.95
N SER A 156 -7.52 12.84 13.34
CA SER A 156 -6.04 12.87 13.37
C SER A 156 -5.42 13.79 12.31
N GLY A 157 -6.25 14.43 11.47
CA GLY A 157 -5.80 15.40 10.48
C GLY A 157 -4.78 14.87 9.47
N LEU A 158 -4.00 15.78 8.92
CA LEU A 158 -2.96 15.49 7.94
C LEU A 158 -1.76 14.81 8.58
N TYR A 159 -1.29 13.74 7.95
CA TYR A 159 0.01 13.14 8.14
C TYR A 159 0.75 13.14 6.81
N GLU A 160 1.96 13.63 6.81
CA GLU A 160 2.92 13.49 5.71
C GLU A 160 4.22 12.95 6.25
N LYS A 161 4.75 11.92 5.59
CA LYS A 161 6.05 11.37 5.95
C LYS A 161 7.14 12.37 5.56
N ASP A 162 7.96 12.78 6.52
CA ASP A 162 9.08 13.68 6.26
C ASP A 162 10.01 13.09 5.20
N SER A 163 10.24 13.87 4.14
CA SER A 163 11.18 13.51 3.06
C SER A 163 12.65 13.54 3.52
N GLY A 164 12.90 13.88 4.78
CA GLY A 164 14.22 14.13 5.38
C GLY A 164 14.97 12.92 5.93
N GLY A 165 14.51 11.70 5.72
CA GLY A 165 15.16 10.49 6.25
C GLY A 165 15.57 9.49 5.18
N ARG A 166 16.31 9.90 4.15
CA ARG A 166 17.13 8.93 3.40
C ARG A 166 18.36 8.64 4.24
N GLY A 167 18.26 7.67 5.12
CA GLY A 167 19.40 7.10 5.80
C GLY A 167 20.42 6.64 4.77
N SER A 168 21.51 7.37 4.68
CA SER A 168 22.78 6.86 4.22
C SER A 168 23.20 5.78 5.21
N GLY A 169 23.02 4.52 4.85
CA GLY A 169 23.36 3.43 5.74
C GLY A 169 23.26 2.09 5.05
N ILE A 170 24.40 1.66 4.53
CA ILE A 170 24.93 0.32 4.19
C ILE A 170 24.31 -0.32 2.95
#